data_0d7ecceb28b70a3222765e92539e9a47
#
_entry.id   0d7ecceb28b70a3222765e92539e9a47
#
_cell.length_a   1.000
_cell.length_b   1.000
_cell.length_c   1.000
_cell.angle_alpha   90.00
_cell.angle_beta   90.00
_cell.angle_gamma   90.00
#
_symmetry.space_group_name_H-M   'P 1'
#
loop_
_entity.id
_entity.type
_entity.pdbx_description
1 polymer ?
#
loop_
_entity_poly.entity_id
_entity_poly.type
_entity_poly.pdbx_seq_one_letter_code
_entity_poly.pdbx_strand_id
1 'polypeptide(L)'
;MTSSSRPHPHRSLLLVFLGVFAGSIAFSLAGMALLRVAPAAAGRFGSLLPWFMKVPTWAYMLSLPALVFVLYLPRFGGRRSVLLLLWGSFVGMMAELIGTGTGYPFGPYAYTAFLDPKILGHVPYVIPLSWYAVSVITLDLASRLRRPAAVRLVLAALFMVLWDVALDPAMGVGFPVWEWKVDGFFYSMPAINWAGWFVTSLVIVLGYEYLGGVEFRETT
;
A
#
# COMPACT_ATOMS: atom_id res chain seq x y z
N MET A 1 1.81 -41.54 -20.86
CA MET A 1 2.67 -40.34 -21.05
C MET A 1 2.03 -39.20 -20.26
N THR A 2 2.43 -38.99 -19.04
CA THR A 2 1.94 -37.88 -18.19
C THR A 2 2.73 -36.63 -18.57
N SER A 3 2.06 -35.71 -19.25
CA SER A 3 2.60 -34.37 -19.52
C SER A 3 2.78 -33.66 -18.19
N SER A 4 4.01 -33.61 -17.69
CA SER A 4 4.38 -32.73 -16.58
C SER A 4 4.37 -31.30 -17.11
N SER A 5 3.24 -30.61 -17.03
CA SER A 5 3.15 -29.18 -17.30
C SER A 5 4.03 -28.45 -16.29
N ARG A 6 5.21 -28.00 -16.74
CA ARG A 6 6.02 -27.07 -15.93
C ARG A 6 5.15 -25.87 -15.59
N PRO A 7 5.04 -25.48 -14.31
CA PRO A 7 4.25 -24.31 -13.94
C PRO A 7 4.80 -23.09 -14.68
N HIS A 8 3.93 -22.29 -15.30
CA HIS A 8 4.33 -21.05 -15.95
C HIS A 8 5.09 -20.18 -14.92
N PRO A 9 6.25 -19.59 -15.28
CA PRO A 9 7.11 -18.87 -14.32
C PRO A 9 6.34 -17.77 -13.56
N HIS A 10 5.37 -17.13 -14.17
CA HIS A 10 4.49 -16.15 -13.52
C HIS A 10 3.66 -16.74 -12.37
N ARG A 11 3.17 -17.98 -12.50
CA ARG A 11 2.38 -18.64 -11.44
C ARG A 11 3.22 -18.92 -10.20
N SER A 12 4.44 -19.38 -10.37
CA SER A 12 5.35 -19.63 -9.26
C SER A 12 5.70 -18.34 -8.52
N LEU A 13 5.99 -17.25 -9.24
CA LEU A 13 6.26 -15.94 -8.65
C LEU A 13 5.05 -15.39 -7.89
N LEU A 14 3.84 -15.51 -8.45
CA LEU A 14 2.61 -15.10 -7.77
C LEU A 14 2.43 -15.85 -6.45
N LEU A 15 2.64 -17.17 -6.44
CA LEU A 15 2.52 -17.98 -5.22
C LEU A 15 3.56 -17.61 -4.17
N VAL A 16 4.80 -17.32 -4.59
CA VAL A 16 5.87 -16.87 -3.68
C VAL A 16 5.50 -15.52 -3.05
N PHE A 17 5.17 -14.50 -3.85
CA PHE A 17 4.82 -13.19 -3.31
C PHE A 17 3.54 -13.22 -2.47
N LEU A 18 2.54 -14.00 -2.87
CA LEU A 18 1.33 -14.21 -2.08
C LEU A 18 1.65 -14.90 -0.74
N GLY A 19 2.49 -15.93 -0.76
CA GLY A 19 2.92 -16.63 0.45
C GLY A 19 3.69 -15.73 1.41
N VAL A 20 4.63 -14.92 0.89
CA VAL A 20 5.37 -13.93 1.70
C VAL A 20 4.42 -12.89 2.27
N PHE A 21 3.52 -12.33 1.44
CA PHE A 21 2.54 -11.34 1.88
C PHE A 21 1.62 -11.88 2.97
N ALA A 22 0.93 -12.99 2.70
CA ALA A 22 -0.02 -13.59 3.64
C ALA A 22 0.67 -14.09 4.91
N GLY A 23 1.84 -14.70 4.78
CA GLY A 23 2.62 -15.20 5.92
C GLY A 23 3.12 -14.08 6.83
N SER A 24 3.60 -12.98 6.26
CA SER A 24 4.06 -11.83 7.05
C SER A 24 2.91 -11.10 7.75
N ILE A 25 1.74 -10.94 7.09
CA ILE A 25 0.54 -10.41 7.74
C ILE A 25 0.07 -11.33 8.88
N ALA A 26 -0.05 -12.63 8.63
CA ALA A 26 -0.45 -13.60 9.66
C ALA A 26 0.50 -13.60 10.86
N PHE A 27 1.82 -13.54 10.61
CA PHE A 27 2.83 -13.42 11.67
C PHE A 27 2.64 -12.11 12.48
N SER A 28 2.44 -10.98 11.81
CA SER A 28 2.23 -9.68 12.49
C SER A 28 0.97 -9.69 13.34
N LEU A 29 -0.15 -10.22 12.83
CA LEU A 29 -1.41 -10.33 13.56
C LEU A 29 -1.29 -11.27 14.76
N ALA A 30 -0.63 -12.42 14.60
CA ALA A 30 -0.38 -13.36 15.69
C ALA A 30 0.52 -12.74 16.77
N GLY A 31 1.57 -12.02 16.37
CA GLY A 31 2.44 -11.29 17.27
C GLY A 31 1.71 -10.22 18.08
N MET A 32 0.87 -9.40 17.41
CA MET A 32 0.04 -8.38 18.08
C MET A 32 -0.93 -9.02 19.06
N ALA A 33 -1.61 -10.10 18.66
CA ALA A 33 -2.54 -10.84 19.52
C ALA A 33 -1.82 -11.39 20.76
N LEU A 34 -0.63 -11.99 20.57
CA LEU A 34 0.20 -12.49 21.67
C LEU A 34 0.58 -11.38 22.65
N LEU A 35 1.08 -10.26 22.16
CA LEU A 35 1.51 -9.14 23.01
C LEU A 35 0.33 -8.49 23.75
N ARG A 36 -0.87 -8.52 23.16
CA ARG A 36 -2.10 -8.03 23.81
C ARG A 36 -2.57 -8.95 24.95
N VAL A 37 -2.51 -10.28 24.74
CA VAL A 37 -2.96 -11.28 25.73
C VAL A 37 -1.91 -11.54 26.81
N ALA A 38 -0.63 -11.50 26.43
CA ALA A 38 0.49 -11.76 27.31
C ALA A 38 1.58 -10.68 27.18
N PRO A 39 1.38 -9.45 27.67
CA PRO A 39 2.34 -8.34 27.53
C PRO A 39 3.75 -8.68 28.06
N ALA A 40 3.82 -9.50 29.11
CA ALA A 40 5.11 -9.98 29.67
C ALA A 40 5.93 -10.79 28.66
N ALA A 41 5.33 -11.32 27.59
CA ALA A 41 6.05 -12.00 26.53
C ALA A 41 7.03 -11.05 25.81
N ALA A 42 6.72 -9.75 25.73
CA ALA A 42 7.61 -8.75 25.14
C ALA A 42 9.02 -8.78 25.76
N GLY A 43 9.09 -8.91 27.09
CA GLY A 43 10.35 -9.00 27.80
C GLY A 43 11.20 -10.24 27.46
N ARG A 44 10.56 -11.33 27.03
CA ARG A 44 11.26 -12.56 26.61
C ARG A 44 11.95 -12.42 25.26
N PHE A 45 11.44 -11.54 24.39
CA PHE A 45 12.05 -11.27 23.09
C PHE A 45 13.22 -10.28 23.19
N GLY A 46 13.28 -9.47 24.25
CA GLY A 46 14.38 -8.52 24.50
C GLY A 46 14.66 -7.63 23.28
N SER A 47 15.93 -7.56 22.87
CA SER A 47 16.39 -6.77 21.71
C SER A 47 15.92 -7.30 20.36
N LEU A 48 15.34 -8.49 20.29
CA LEU A 48 14.81 -9.06 19.04
C LEU A 48 13.40 -8.57 18.72
N LEU A 49 12.65 -8.05 19.70
CA LEU A 49 11.27 -7.60 19.50
C LEU A 49 11.12 -6.58 18.36
N PRO A 50 11.96 -5.54 18.23
CA PRO A 50 11.88 -4.61 17.12
C PRO A 50 12.05 -5.29 15.74
N TRP A 51 12.91 -6.30 15.67
CA TRP A 51 13.12 -7.07 14.43
C TRP A 51 11.91 -7.93 14.08
N PHE A 52 11.26 -8.57 15.06
CA PHE A 52 10.03 -9.32 14.85
C PHE A 52 8.87 -8.44 14.39
N MET A 53 8.88 -7.15 14.69
CA MET A 53 7.91 -6.19 14.18
C MET A 53 8.31 -5.65 12.80
N LYS A 54 9.57 -5.23 12.64
CA LYS A 54 10.07 -4.55 11.45
C LYS A 54 10.17 -5.46 10.23
N VAL A 55 10.73 -6.66 10.37
CA VAL A 55 10.98 -7.57 9.24
C VAL A 55 9.69 -8.00 8.54
N PRO A 56 8.64 -8.45 9.24
CA PRO A 56 7.37 -8.78 8.58
C PRO A 56 6.71 -7.57 7.91
N THR A 57 6.84 -6.38 8.52
CA THR A 57 6.30 -5.14 7.94
C THR A 57 6.97 -4.84 6.60
N TRP A 58 8.30 -4.88 6.52
CA TRP A 58 9.02 -4.77 5.27
C TRP A 58 8.62 -5.86 4.27
N ALA A 59 8.45 -7.09 4.74
CA ALA A 59 8.10 -8.22 3.89
C ALA A 59 6.74 -8.03 3.20
N TYR A 60 5.68 -7.66 3.92
CA TYR A 60 4.37 -7.42 3.27
C TYR A 60 4.35 -6.14 2.46
N MET A 61 5.04 -5.07 2.87
CA MET A 61 5.08 -3.82 2.11
C MET A 61 5.86 -3.94 0.79
N LEU A 62 6.85 -4.82 0.70
CA LEU A 62 7.56 -5.10 -0.56
C LEU A 62 6.87 -6.18 -1.41
N SER A 63 6.32 -7.21 -0.78
CA SER A 63 5.69 -8.30 -1.52
C SER A 63 4.36 -7.89 -2.15
N LEU A 64 3.58 -6.97 -1.57
CA LEU A 64 2.34 -6.50 -2.15
C LEU A 64 2.53 -5.80 -3.51
N PRO A 65 3.41 -4.79 -3.67
CA PRO A 65 3.68 -4.20 -4.97
C PRO A 65 4.23 -5.18 -6.00
N ALA A 66 5.11 -6.10 -5.57
CA ALA A 66 5.63 -7.15 -6.43
C ALA A 66 4.53 -8.13 -6.88
N LEU A 67 3.65 -8.53 -5.96
CA LEU A 67 2.49 -9.37 -6.26
C LEU A 67 1.56 -8.69 -7.27
N VAL A 68 1.23 -7.41 -7.05
CA VAL A 68 0.39 -6.62 -7.96
C VAL A 68 1.05 -6.51 -9.34
N PHE A 69 2.35 -6.20 -9.38
CA PHE A 69 3.07 -6.10 -10.65
C PHE A 69 3.02 -7.41 -11.45
N VAL A 70 3.33 -8.55 -10.82
CA VAL A 70 3.33 -9.86 -11.49
C VAL A 70 1.91 -10.29 -11.86
N LEU A 71 0.90 -10.00 -11.03
CA LEU A 71 -0.51 -10.33 -11.29
C LEU A 71 -1.04 -9.63 -12.54
N TYR A 72 -0.71 -8.35 -12.71
CA TYR A 72 -1.22 -7.54 -13.81
C TYR A 72 -0.32 -7.52 -15.05
N LEU A 73 0.92 -8.04 -14.95
CA LEU A 73 1.87 -8.09 -16.05
C LEU A 73 1.32 -8.77 -17.33
N PRO A 74 0.59 -9.92 -17.26
CA PRO A 74 0.03 -10.53 -18.46
C PRO A 74 -1.06 -9.69 -19.12
N ARG A 75 -1.77 -8.86 -18.33
CA ARG A 75 -2.88 -8.03 -18.79
C ARG A 75 -2.40 -6.75 -19.47
N PHE A 76 -1.44 -6.04 -18.87
CA PHE A 76 -0.96 -4.75 -19.37
C PHE A 76 0.28 -4.86 -20.25
N GLY A 77 1.01 -5.97 -20.17
CA GLY A 77 2.33 -6.12 -20.78
C GLY A 77 3.42 -5.34 -20.02
N GLY A 78 4.69 -5.67 -20.27
CA GLY A 78 5.80 -5.16 -19.48
C GLY A 78 5.91 -3.63 -19.45
N ARG A 79 5.83 -2.98 -20.63
CA ARG A 79 5.96 -1.51 -20.73
C ARG A 79 4.92 -0.76 -19.91
N ARG A 80 3.63 -1.13 -20.05
CA ARG A 80 2.55 -0.46 -19.32
C ARG A 80 2.61 -0.76 -17.83
N SER A 81 2.89 -1.99 -17.43
CA SER A 81 3.05 -2.33 -16.01
C SER A 81 4.14 -1.48 -15.35
N VAL A 82 5.27 -1.26 -16.03
CA VAL A 82 6.34 -0.37 -15.55
C VAL A 82 5.86 1.08 -15.49
N LEU A 83 5.14 1.58 -16.50
CA LEU A 83 4.61 2.94 -16.48
C LEU A 83 3.60 3.17 -15.36
N LEU A 84 2.71 2.20 -15.08
CA LEU A 84 1.77 2.28 -13.96
C LEU A 84 2.53 2.29 -12.62
N LEU A 85 3.54 1.42 -12.46
CA LEU A 85 4.40 1.39 -11.28
C LEU A 85 5.09 2.73 -11.07
N LEU A 86 5.74 3.27 -12.10
CA LEU A 86 6.48 4.53 -12.01
C LEU A 86 5.54 5.70 -11.72
N TRP A 87 4.40 5.79 -12.40
CA TRP A 87 3.44 6.88 -12.21
C TRP A 87 2.84 6.88 -10.81
N GLY A 88 2.25 5.76 -10.37
CA GLY A 88 1.64 5.66 -9.04
C GLY A 88 2.64 5.91 -7.91
N SER A 89 3.85 5.33 -8.03
CA SER A 89 4.91 5.57 -7.05
C SER A 89 5.41 7.00 -7.07
N PHE A 90 5.55 7.63 -8.24
CA PHE A 90 6.01 9.01 -8.36
C PHE A 90 5.00 10.00 -7.75
N VAL A 91 3.71 9.89 -8.13
CA VAL A 91 2.68 10.78 -7.59
C VAL A 91 2.53 10.60 -6.09
N GLY A 92 2.49 9.35 -5.60
CA GLY A 92 2.46 9.06 -4.17
C GLY A 92 3.68 9.64 -3.44
N MET A 93 4.89 9.43 -3.97
CA MET A 93 6.13 9.99 -3.40
C MET A 93 6.09 11.52 -3.31
N MET A 94 5.62 12.19 -4.36
CA MET A 94 5.54 13.66 -4.38
C MET A 94 4.52 14.17 -3.37
N ALA A 95 3.35 13.53 -3.27
CA ALA A 95 2.34 13.88 -2.28
C ALA A 95 2.86 13.71 -0.85
N GLU A 96 3.59 12.63 -0.58
CA GLU A 96 4.20 12.35 0.73
C GLU A 96 5.33 13.32 1.08
N LEU A 97 6.22 13.64 0.12
CA LEU A 97 7.29 14.62 0.35
C LEU A 97 6.73 16.01 0.63
N ILE A 98 5.70 16.44 -0.12
CA ILE A 98 5.01 17.70 0.13
C ILE A 98 4.28 17.63 1.47
N GLY A 99 3.58 16.52 1.76
CA GLY A 99 2.83 16.30 2.99
C GLY A 99 3.70 16.39 4.23
N THR A 100 4.80 15.64 4.27
CA THR A 100 5.73 15.65 5.41
C THR A 100 6.50 16.97 5.55
N GLY A 101 6.71 17.71 4.45
CA GLY A 101 7.39 19.00 4.46
C GLY A 101 6.50 20.19 4.81
N THR A 102 5.23 20.17 4.42
CA THR A 102 4.32 21.32 4.51
C THR A 102 3.06 21.08 5.35
N GLY A 103 2.71 19.82 5.60
CA GLY A 103 1.43 19.43 6.16
C GLY A 103 0.29 19.31 5.13
N TYR A 104 0.49 19.69 3.86
CA TYR A 104 -0.52 19.56 2.81
C TYR A 104 -0.12 18.45 1.84
N PRO A 105 -1.08 17.59 1.38
CA PRO A 105 -2.52 17.71 1.58
C PRO A 105 -3.08 16.91 2.78
N PHE A 106 -2.24 16.23 3.56
CA PHE A 106 -2.70 15.22 4.54
C PHE A 106 -2.90 15.76 5.96
N GLY A 107 -2.30 16.88 6.31
CA GLY A 107 -2.13 17.39 7.67
C GLY A 107 -0.68 17.22 8.15
N PRO A 108 -0.29 17.83 9.29
CA PRO A 108 1.08 17.72 9.81
C PRO A 108 1.36 16.35 10.42
N TYR A 109 2.30 15.60 9.88
CA TYR A 109 2.77 14.29 10.37
C TYR A 109 4.24 14.07 10.03
N ALA A 110 4.85 13.05 10.61
CA ALA A 110 6.20 12.63 10.26
C ALA A 110 6.32 11.09 10.33
N TYR A 111 7.10 10.51 9.45
CA TYR A 111 7.48 9.11 9.53
C TYR A 111 8.51 8.87 10.63
N THR A 112 8.30 7.85 11.46
CA THR A 112 9.25 7.41 12.48
C THR A 112 10.45 6.71 11.84
N ALA A 113 11.43 6.28 12.64
CA ALA A 113 12.55 5.46 12.19
C ALA A 113 12.17 3.99 11.93
N PHE A 114 10.89 3.63 12.10
CA PHE A 114 10.44 2.23 11.99
C PHE A 114 10.69 1.64 10.60
N LEU A 115 10.50 2.43 9.54
CA LEU A 115 10.72 2.02 8.15
C LEU A 115 11.93 2.70 7.49
N ASP A 116 12.95 3.09 8.26
CA ASP A 116 14.19 3.60 7.66
C ASP A 116 14.84 2.54 6.74
N PRO A 117 15.51 2.98 5.66
CA PRO A 117 15.85 4.36 5.29
C PRO A 117 14.71 5.13 4.59
N LYS A 118 14.85 6.47 4.55
CA LYS A 118 13.89 7.41 3.96
C LYS A 118 14.46 8.18 2.78
N ILE A 119 13.62 8.46 1.79
CA ILE A 119 13.88 9.38 0.69
C ILE A 119 13.98 10.79 1.27
N LEU A 120 15.10 11.48 1.00
CA LEU A 120 15.40 12.83 1.50
C LEU A 120 15.19 13.02 3.02
N GLY A 121 15.26 11.92 3.79
CA GLY A 121 15.02 11.95 5.23
C GLY A 121 13.54 12.05 5.63
N HIS A 122 12.61 12.07 4.69
CA HIS A 122 11.18 12.29 4.90
C HIS A 122 10.34 11.03 4.76
N VAL A 123 10.41 10.34 3.63
CA VAL A 123 9.45 9.29 3.23
C VAL A 123 10.15 7.93 3.11
N PRO A 124 9.70 6.87 3.83
CA PRO A 124 10.27 5.53 3.66
C PRO A 124 10.16 5.03 2.21
N TYR A 125 11.19 4.35 1.69
CA TYR A 125 11.24 3.88 0.31
C TYR A 125 10.08 2.98 -0.11
N VAL A 126 9.44 2.30 0.84
CA VAL A 126 8.32 1.38 0.55
C VAL A 126 6.97 2.10 0.37
N ILE A 127 6.83 3.32 0.89
CA ILE A 127 5.56 4.07 0.84
C ILE A 127 5.14 4.42 -0.59
N PRO A 128 6.02 4.94 -1.48
CA PRO A 128 5.66 5.14 -2.88
C PRO A 128 5.17 3.86 -3.58
N LEU A 129 5.78 2.72 -3.27
CA LEU A 129 5.38 1.43 -3.83
C LEU A 129 3.99 0.98 -3.35
N SER A 130 3.62 1.30 -2.09
CA SER A 130 2.28 1.01 -1.58
C SER A 130 1.20 1.84 -2.28
N TRP A 131 1.46 3.12 -2.58
CA TRP A 131 0.56 3.96 -3.38
C TRP A 131 0.26 3.33 -4.74
N TYR A 132 1.30 2.85 -5.44
CA TYR A 132 1.11 2.10 -6.69
C TYR A 132 0.22 0.88 -6.49
N ALA A 133 0.57 0.01 -5.54
CA ALA A 133 -0.11 -1.27 -5.39
C ALA A 133 -1.60 -1.10 -5.04
N VAL A 134 -1.90 -0.27 -4.04
CA VAL A 134 -3.28 -0.07 -3.58
C VAL A 134 -4.11 0.65 -4.64
N SER A 135 -3.56 1.64 -5.36
CA SER A 135 -4.30 2.35 -6.41
C SER A 135 -4.62 1.46 -7.62
N VAL A 136 -3.74 0.52 -8.01
CA VAL A 136 -4.07 -0.47 -9.06
C VAL A 136 -5.21 -1.38 -8.60
N ILE A 137 -5.16 -1.88 -7.36
CA ILE A 137 -6.19 -2.75 -6.80
C ILE A 137 -7.55 -2.03 -6.74
N THR A 138 -7.57 -0.80 -6.23
CA THR A 138 -8.82 -0.03 -6.08
C THR A 138 -9.43 0.35 -7.43
N LEU A 139 -8.59 0.67 -8.42
CA LEU A 139 -9.08 0.92 -9.78
C LEU A 139 -9.63 -0.35 -10.45
N ASP A 140 -8.98 -1.50 -10.28
CA ASP A 140 -9.50 -2.78 -10.79
C ASP A 140 -10.83 -3.13 -10.11
N LEU A 141 -10.92 -2.96 -8.78
CA LEU A 141 -12.17 -3.19 -8.04
C LEU A 141 -13.30 -2.27 -8.53
N ALA A 142 -13.03 -0.98 -8.69
CA ALA A 142 -14.00 -0.01 -9.22
C ALA A 142 -14.41 -0.35 -10.65
N SER A 143 -13.50 -0.87 -11.48
CA SER A 143 -13.78 -1.28 -12.87
C SER A 143 -14.80 -2.41 -12.95
N ARG A 144 -14.79 -3.32 -11.97
CA ARG A 144 -15.75 -4.45 -11.90
C ARG A 144 -17.20 -4.01 -11.66
N LEU A 145 -17.42 -2.78 -11.20
CA LEU A 145 -18.76 -2.22 -10.99
C LEU A 145 -19.42 -1.73 -12.30
N ARG A 146 -18.74 -1.81 -13.44
CA ARG A 146 -19.24 -1.47 -14.79
C ARG A 146 -19.89 -0.09 -14.88
N ARG A 147 -19.29 0.92 -14.23
CA ARG A 147 -19.77 2.30 -14.22
C ARG A 147 -19.05 3.14 -15.29
N PRO A 148 -19.64 4.27 -15.72
CA PRO A 148 -18.95 5.24 -16.59
C PRO A 148 -17.59 5.64 -16.03
N ALA A 149 -16.63 5.99 -16.90
CA ALA A 149 -15.24 6.26 -16.50
C ALA A 149 -15.11 7.25 -15.34
N ALA A 150 -15.83 8.37 -15.38
CA ALA A 150 -15.78 9.35 -14.30
C ALA A 150 -16.21 8.78 -12.94
N VAL A 151 -17.30 8.00 -12.91
CA VAL A 151 -17.80 7.35 -11.68
C VAL A 151 -16.80 6.30 -11.19
N ARG A 152 -16.22 5.52 -12.09
CA ARG A 152 -15.20 4.51 -11.77
C ARG A 152 -13.98 5.13 -11.11
N LEU A 153 -13.46 6.23 -11.66
CA LEU A 153 -12.29 6.92 -11.12
C LEU A 153 -12.58 7.51 -9.73
N VAL A 154 -13.74 8.12 -9.55
CA VAL A 154 -14.18 8.61 -8.23
C VAL A 154 -14.31 7.45 -7.23
N LEU A 155 -14.92 6.33 -7.63
CA LEU A 155 -15.04 5.16 -6.77
C LEU A 155 -13.67 4.57 -6.40
N ALA A 156 -12.72 4.51 -7.34
CA ALA A 156 -11.37 4.06 -7.05
C ALA A 156 -10.68 4.96 -6.01
N ALA A 157 -10.81 6.28 -6.14
CA ALA A 157 -10.28 7.23 -5.16
C ALA A 157 -10.98 7.10 -3.80
N LEU A 158 -12.29 6.88 -3.75
CA LEU A 158 -13.02 6.61 -2.50
C LEU A 158 -12.59 5.30 -1.85
N PHE A 159 -12.31 4.25 -2.62
CA PHE A 159 -11.78 3.00 -2.07
C PHE A 159 -10.38 3.18 -1.46
N MET A 160 -9.56 4.09 -2.00
CA MET A 160 -8.29 4.47 -1.38
C MET A 160 -8.51 5.17 -0.03
N VAL A 161 -9.49 6.06 0.07
CA VAL A 161 -9.85 6.69 1.35
C VAL A 161 -10.36 5.64 2.35
N LEU A 162 -11.20 4.70 1.90
CA LEU A 162 -11.68 3.60 2.76
C LEU A 162 -10.53 2.70 3.23
N TRP A 163 -9.52 2.49 2.39
CA TRP A 163 -8.30 1.79 2.78
C TRP A 163 -7.57 2.54 3.90
N ASP A 164 -7.41 3.86 3.78
CA ASP A 164 -6.76 4.71 4.77
C ASP A 164 -7.48 4.71 6.13
N VAL A 165 -8.82 4.66 6.13
CA VAL A 165 -9.62 4.55 7.38
C VAL A 165 -9.21 3.33 8.22
N ALA A 166 -8.80 2.24 7.59
CA ALA A 166 -8.30 1.06 8.30
C ALA A 166 -6.77 1.12 8.52
N LEU A 167 -6.04 1.67 7.57
CA LEU A 167 -4.59 1.73 7.57
C LEU A 167 -4.05 2.68 8.64
N ASP A 168 -4.64 3.88 8.76
CA ASP A 168 -4.13 4.93 9.66
C ASP A 168 -4.07 4.47 11.13
N PRO A 169 -5.14 3.93 11.74
CA PRO A 169 -5.04 3.42 13.11
C PRO A 169 -4.10 2.21 13.23
N ALA A 170 -4.02 1.36 12.22
CA ALA A 170 -3.12 0.21 12.27
C ALA A 170 -1.65 0.62 12.26
N MET A 171 -1.28 1.62 11.46
CA MET A 171 0.09 2.04 11.24
C MET A 171 0.51 3.25 12.10
N GLY A 172 -0.44 4.05 12.57
CA GLY A 172 -0.17 5.17 13.47
C GLY A 172 -0.16 4.74 14.94
N VAL A 173 -1.06 3.84 15.35
CA VAL A 173 -1.23 3.42 16.74
C VAL A 173 -0.69 2.00 16.98
N GLY A 174 -1.05 1.05 16.11
CA GLY A 174 -0.64 -0.35 16.27
C GLY A 174 0.83 -0.59 15.94
N PHE A 175 1.31 -0.01 14.86
CA PHE A 175 2.71 -0.01 14.45
C PHE A 175 3.10 1.43 14.15
N PRO A 176 3.89 2.12 14.98
CA PRO A 176 4.15 3.54 14.84
C PRO A 176 5.07 3.83 13.64
N VAL A 177 4.51 3.69 12.43
CA VAL A 177 5.19 4.01 11.17
C VAL A 177 5.23 5.50 10.94
N TRP A 178 4.16 6.21 11.34
CA TRP A 178 4.10 7.67 11.38
C TRP A 178 3.44 8.17 12.66
N GLU A 179 3.65 9.44 12.95
CA GLU A 179 3.09 10.16 14.07
C GLU A 179 2.42 11.44 13.57
N TRP A 180 1.17 11.67 13.96
CA TRP A 180 0.46 12.92 13.74
C TRP A 180 1.00 13.99 14.70
N LYS A 181 1.21 15.20 14.20
CA LYS A 181 1.68 16.36 14.98
C LYS A 181 0.53 17.26 15.45
N VAL A 182 -0.69 16.79 15.34
CA VAL A 182 -1.94 17.47 15.71
C VAL A 182 -2.87 16.47 16.37
N ASP A 183 -3.77 16.96 17.24
CA ASP A 183 -4.84 16.16 17.83
C ASP A 183 -6.04 16.16 16.88
N GLY A 184 -6.04 15.22 15.93
CA GLY A 184 -7.17 14.97 15.05
C GLY A 184 -8.24 14.12 15.73
N PHE A 185 -9.45 14.15 15.17
CA PHE A 185 -10.62 13.46 15.76
C PHE A 185 -10.60 11.93 15.57
N PHE A 186 -9.83 11.41 14.62
CA PHE A 186 -9.78 9.99 14.32
C PHE A 186 -8.38 9.43 14.57
N TYR A 187 -8.13 8.89 15.75
CA TYR A 187 -6.81 8.36 16.17
C TYR A 187 -5.68 9.38 15.96
N SER A 188 -5.92 10.63 16.34
CA SER A 188 -5.06 11.81 16.10
C SER A 188 -4.96 12.27 14.65
N MET A 189 -5.55 11.58 13.69
CA MET A 189 -5.58 11.96 12.29
C MET A 189 -6.56 13.12 12.05
N PRO A 190 -6.16 14.20 11.34
CA PRO A 190 -7.04 15.30 10.98
C PRO A 190 -7.90 14.93 9.74
N ALA A 191 -9.13 15.48 9.64
CA ALA A 191 -10.05 15.19 8.53
C ALA A 191 -9.50 15.53 7.15
N ILE A 192 -8.59 16.51 7.05
CA ILE A 192 -7.93 16.89 5.79
C ILE A 192 -7.14 15.72 5.18
N ASN A 193 -6.70 14.74 5.98
CA ASN A 193 -6.01 13.56 5.48
C ASN A 193 -6.84 12.81 4.43
N TRP A 194 -8.12 12.60 4.69
CA TRP A 194 -9.00 11.93 3.72
C TRP A 194 -9.19 12.71 2.43
N ALA A 195 -9.25 14.04 2.50
CA ALA A 195 -9.27 14.87 1.30
C ALA A 195 -7.94 14.74 0.52
N GLY A 196 -6.82 14.71 1.21
CA GLY A 196 -5.50 14.47 0.63
C GLY A 196 -5.39 13.10 -0.05
N TRP A 197 -5.85 12.05 0.62
CA TRP A 197 -5.93 10.71 0.04
C TRP A 197 -6.80 10.67 -1.21
N PHE A 198 -7.98 11.30 -1.15
CA PHE A 198 -8.90 11.35 -2.29
C PHE A 198 -8.26 12.07 -3.50
N VAL A 199 -7.71 13.27 -3.29
CA VAL A 199 -7.11 14.06 -4.38
C VAL A 199 -5.88 13.36 -4.97
N THR A 200 -4.97 12.87 -4.12
CA THR A 200 -3.77 12.14 -4.57
C THR A 200 -4.16 10.89 -5.37
N SER A 201 -5.11 10.12 -4.85
CA SER A 201 -5.61 8.92 -5.52
C SER A 201 -6.27 9.24 -6.86
N LEU A 202 -7.06 10.31 -6.92
CA LEU A 202 -7.70 10.73 -8.16
C LEU A 202 -6.67 11.09 -9.24
N VAL A 203 -5.59 11.79 -8.87
CA VAL A 203 -4.49 12.09 -9.80
C VAL A 203 -3.81 10.81 -10.28
N ILE A 204 -3.56 9.84 -9.39
CA ILE A 204 -2.96 8.56 -9.76
C ILE A 204 -3.85 7.81 -10.74
N VAL A 205 -5.15 7.63 -10.43
CA VAL A 205 -6.04 6.81 -11.27
C VAL A 205 -6.40 7.49 -12.59
N LEU A 206 -6.41 8.83 -12.66
CA LEU A 206 -6.51 9.59 -13.91
C LEU A 206 -5.30 9.28 -14.83
N GLY A 207 -4.09 9.27 -14.28
CA GLY A 207 -2.90 8.88 -15.05
C GLY A 207 -2.96 7.42 -15.51
N TYR A 208 -3.48 6.51 -14.68
CA TYR A 208 -3.67 5.11 -15.05
C TYR A 208 -4.69 4.94 -16.18
N GLU A 209 -5.78 5.70 -16.16
CA GLU A 209 -6.76 5.71 -17.27
C GLU A 209 -6.11 6.15 -18.57
N TYR A 210 -5.22 7.15 -18.52
CA TYR A 210 -4.48 7.62 -19.70
C TYR A 210 -3.42 6.61 -20.17
N LEU A 211 -2.68 5.98 -19.25
CA LEU A 211 -1.58 5.07 -19.57
C LEU A 211 -2.05 3.66 -19.91
N GLY A 212 -3.09 3.18 -19.25
CA GLY A 212 -3.61 1.82 -19.35
C GLY A 212 -4.99 1.68 -20.00
N GLY A 213 -5.67 2.77 -20.22
CA GLY A 213 -6.99 3.06 -20.83
C GLY A 213 -7.94 1.88 -21.07
N VAL A 214 -7.72 1.14 -22.14
CA VAL A 214 -8.65 0.11 -22.62
C VAL A 214 -8.68 -1.10 -21.68
N GLU A 215 -7.56 -1.50 -21.11
CA GLU A 215 -7.44 -2.71 -20.30
C GLU A 215 -8.19 -2.63 -18.95
N PHE A 216 -8.34 -1.43 -18.38
CA PHE A 216 -9.21 -1.24 -17.20
C PHE A 216 -10.70 -1.24 -17.55
N ARG A 217 -11.06 -1.04 -18.83
CA ARG A 217 -12.45 -1.01 -19.32
C ARG A 217 -12.95 -2.40 -19.71
N GLU A 218 -12.06 -3.28 -20.17
CA GLU A 218 -12.38 -4.60 -20.72
C GLU A 218 -12.50 -5.72 -19.67
N THR A 219 -12.56 -5.40 -18.38
CA THR A 219 -12.80 -6.36 -17.29
C THR A 219 -14.29 -6.74 -17.18
N THR A 220 -14.93 -6.95 -18.31
CA THR A 220 -16.34 -7.39 -18.38
C THR A 220 -16.45 -8.71 -19.09
#